data_36fa70ab27230cc06850e6c07be56e5c
#
_entry.id   36fa70ab27230cc06850e6c07be56e5c
#
_cell.length_a   1.000
_cell.length_b   1.000
_cell.length_c   1.000
_cell.angle_alpha   90.00
_cell.angle_beta   90.00
_cell.angle_gamma   90.00
#
_symmetry.space_group_name_H-M   'P 1'
#
loop_
_entity.id
_entity.type
_entity.pdbx_description
1 polymer ?
#
loop_
_entity_poly.entity_id
_entity_poly.type
_entity_poly.pdbx_seq_one_letter_code
_entity_poly.pdbx_strand_id
1 'polypeptide(L)'
;VGGLEYSLENTSKEVQETIFSYHARNFLSWGKGLDAIKTMPHGFILSQSGTETEPHLQGDFAIFTDQDSLKINYCWFRGGWFDSLTMVWNAIETGLMPQSPAIEKGAPGASMFVPVTLMPGEKKTIRIYTAWYVPNSTLRLGEEPEDWNDNNVDSARLAVEKADKGNYKPWYSSRFTGVNEVIDYFLSHYKILRNQTERFTDSFYRSTLPPEVIEAVSANLSILKSPTVMRQYDGRLWTWEGCADNWGSCHGSCTHVWNYAQAIPHLFPSLERSLRHTEFEEGQDLKGHQVFRANLPIRPTRHDFHSAADGQLGGIMKVYREWRISGDNEFLISMYPKVKKSLDYCISTWDPRRVGSIEEPHHNTYDIEFWGPDGMHNSFYYGALSAFIRMSEFL
;
A
#
# COMPACT_ATOMS: atom_id res chain seq x y z
N VAL A 1 -3.36 -0.81 11.17
CA VAL A 1 -3.68 -0.36 12.56
C VAL A 1 -4.04 1.11 12.56
N GLY A 2 -4.88 1.52 13.50
CA GLY A 2 -5.28 2.92 13.68
C GLY A 2 -5.76 3.17 15.10
N GLY A 3 -5.77 4.45 15.51
CA GLY A 3 -6.33 4.90 16.77
C GLY A 3 -7.16 6.17 16.55
N LEU A 4 -8.36 6.18 17.13
CA LEU A 4 -9.25 7.33 17.20
C LEU A 4 -9.28 7.82 18.63
N GLU A 5 -9.03 9.09 18.87
CA GLU A 5 -9.07 9.70 20.20
C GLU A 5 -10.25 10.67 20.29
N TYR A 6 -11.17 10.38 21.19
CA TYR A 6 -12.35 11.20 21.48
C TYR A 6 -12.16 11.90 22.81
N SER A 7 -12.11 13.21 22.79
CA SER A 7 -11.98 14.04 23.98
C SER A 7 -13.35 14.56 24.42
N LEU A 8 -13.79 14.17 25.62
CA LEU A 8 -15.02 14.62 26.24
C LEU A 8 -14.67 15.61 27.34
N GLU A 9 -15.35 16.75 27.39
CA GLU A 9 -15.16 17.79 28.38
C GLU A 9 -16.49 18.23 29.00
N ASN A 10 -16.59 18.20 30.33
CA ASN A 10 -17.76 18.71 31.03
C ASN A 10 -17.61 20.23 31.20
N THR A 11 -18.31 21.01 30.41
CA THR A 11 -18.32 22.47 30.47
C THR A 11 -19.41 23.03 31.43
N SER A 12 -20.20 22.14 32.04
CA SER A 12 -21.25 22.50 32.98
C SER A 12 -20.73 22.63 34.44
N LYS A 13 -21.59 23.09 35.35
CA LYS A 13 -21.28 23.19 36.81
C LYS A 13 -21.71 21.94 37.59
N GLU A 14 -22.31 20.96 36.92
CA GLU A 14 -22.84 19.76 37.54
C GLU A 14 -22.09 18.52 37.03
N VAL A 15 -22.11 17.45 37.81
CA VAL A 15 -21.57 16.15 37.37
C VAL A 15 -22.39 15.65 36.17
N GLN A 16 -21.71 15.22 35.15
CA GLN A 16 -22.34 14.65 33.95
C GLN A 16 -22.08 13.15 33.88
N GLU A 17 -23.16 12.38 33.80
CA GLU A 17 -23.12 10.96 33.49
C GLU A 17 -23.50 10.78 32.00
N THR A 18 -22.66 10.12 31.22
CA THR A 18 -22.89 9.90 29.81
C THR A 18 -22.35 8.53 29.38
N ILE A 19 -22.73 8.11 28.19
CA ILE A 19 -22.26 6.86 27.60
C ILE A 19 -21.60 7.20 26.27
N PHE A 20 -20.31 6.91 26.18
CA PHE A 20 -19.65 6.86 24.89
C PHE A 20 -19.94 5.49 24.27
N SER A 21 -20.31 5.46 22.99
CA SER A 21 -20.55 4.20 22.29
C SER A 21 -19.87 4.17 20.90
N TYR A 22 -19.42 2.98 20.53
CA TYR A 22 -18.85 2.72 19.21
C TYR A 22 -19.51 1.49 18.59
N HIS A 23 -19.93 1.63 17.34
CA HIS A 23 -20.75 0.64 16.67
C HIS A 23 -20.11 0.25 15.33
N ALA A 24 -20.06 -1.03 15.02
CA ALA A 24 -19.54 -1.53 13.74
C ALA A 24 -20.43 -2.62 13.17
N ARG A 25 -20.91 -2.39 11.94
CA ARG A 25 -21.50 -3.46 11.12
C ARG A 25 -20.40 -4.48 10.80
N ASN A 26 -20.76 -5.76 10.72
CA ASN A 26 -19.82 -6.77 10.23
C ASN A 26 -19.63 -6.65 8.72
N PHE A 27 -18.74 -5.76 8.31
CA PHE A 27 -18.44 -5.50 6.89
C PHE A 27 -17.57 -6.59 6.25
N LEU A 28 -17.04 -7.56 7.03
CA LEU A 28 -16.33 -8.71 6.50
C LEU A 28 -17.26 -9.85 6.09
N SER A 29 -18.56 -9.72 6.32
CA SER A 29 -19.59 -10.69 5.92
C SER A 29 -19.88 -10.59 4.41
N TRP A 30 -18.94 -11.03 3.56
CA TRP A 30 -19.02 -10.86 2.10
C TRP A 30 -19.37 -12.10 1.33
N GLY A 31 -19.08 -13.27 1.85
CA GLY A 31 -19.17 -14.50 1.10
C GLY A 31 -20.02 -15.56 1.76
N LYS A 32 -19.92 -16.76 1.22
CA LYS A 32 -20.51 -17.99 1.81
C LYS A 32 -19.67 -18.52 2.98
N GLY A 33 -18.61 -17.82 3.35
CA GLY A 33 -17.76 -18.16 4.48
C GLY A 33 -18.48 -18.01 5.82
N LEU A 34 -17.86 -18.51 6.86
CA LEU A 34 -18.33 -18.33 8.22
C LEU A 34 -17.90 -16.94 8.71
N ASP A 35 -18.85 -16.02 8.69
CA ASP A 35 -18.70 -14.71 9.31
C ASP A 35 -19.05 -14.83 10.81
N ALA A 36 -18.21 -14.24 11.65
CA ALA A 36 -18.39 -14.26 13.09
C ALA A 36 -17.98 -12.91 13.70
N ILE A 37 -18.46 -12.67 14.92
CA ILE A 37 -17.91 -11.65 15.78
C ILE A 37 -17.33 -12.34 17.01
N LYS A 38 -15.99 -12.34 17.08
CA LYS A 38 -15.25 -13.02 18.15
C LYS A 38 -15.06 -12.10 19.34
N THR A 39 -15.03 -12.68 20.50
CA THR A 39 -14.72 -11.98 21.77
C THR A 39 -13.22 -11.71 21.87
N MET A 40 -12.87 -10.56 22.46
CA MET A 40 -11.52 -10.23 22.89
C MET A 40 -11.55 -9.36 24.16
N PRO A 41 -10.46 -9.24 24.91
CA PRO A 41 -10.35 -8.27 26.00
C PRO A 41 -10.59 -6.85 25.47
N HIS A 42 -11.44 -6.09 26.17
CA HIS A 42 -11.74 -4.68 25.89
C HIS A 42 -12.26 -4.39 24.47
N GLY A 43 -12.82 -5.39 23.74
CA GLY A 43 -13.28 -5.19 22.38
C GLY A 43 -13.92 -6.40 21.74
N PHE A 44 -13.96 -6.36 20.41
CA PHE A 44 -14.47 -7.44 19.58
C PHE A 44 -13.73 -7.51 18.24
N ILE A 45 -13.77 -8.66 17.59
CA ILE A 45 -13.16 -8.89 16.29
C ILE A 45 -14.25 -9.27 15.29
N LEU A 46 -14.44 -8.46 14.26
CA LEU A 46 -15.18 -8.84 13.06
C LEU A 46 -14.31 -9.83 12.29
N SER A 47 -14.87 -10.98 11.94
CA SER A 47 -14.10 -12.09 11.36
C SER A 47 -14.85 -12.76 10.23
N GLN A 48 -14.12 -13.16 9.22
CA GLN A 48 -14.60 -14.04 8.16
C GLN A 48 -13.54 -15.10 7.86
N SER A 49 -13.95 -16.35 7.73
CA SER A 49 -13.08 -17.44 7.28
C SER A 49 -13.03 -17.50 5.75
N GLY A 50 -11.85 -17.72 5.20
CA GLY A 50 -11.70 -18.08 3.80
C GLY A 50 -12.07 -19.55 3.56
N THR A 51 -12.25 -19.90 2.29
CA THR A 51 -12.39 -21.29 1.81
C THR A 51 -11.19 -21.67 0.94
N GLU A 52 -11.07 -22.92 0.55
CA GLU A 52 -10.04 -23.36 -0.39
C GLU A 52 -10.13 -22.65 -1.74
N THR A 53 -11.35 -22.36 -2.21
CA THR A 53 -11.60 -21.66 -3.47
C THR A 53 -11.58 -20.14 -3.34
N GLU A 54 -11.80 -19.61 -2.15
CA GLU A 54 -11.86 -18.18 -1.86
C GLU A 54 -10.99 -17.82 -0.63
N PRO A 55 -9.67 -18.08 -0.67
CA PRO A 55 -8.79 -17.81 0.47
C PRO A 55 -8.68 -16.33 0.81
N HIS A 56 -8.93 -15.44 -0.15
CA HIS A 56 -8.91 -13.99 0.00
C HIS A 56 -10.01 -13.44 0.89
N LEU A 57 -11.07 -14.22 1.13
CA LEU A 57 -12.14 -13.85 2.06
C LEU A 57 -11.71 -13.94 3.53
N GLN A 58 -10.61 -14.65 3.84
CA GLN A 58 -10.10 -14.70 5.20
C GLN A 58 -9.68 -13.30 5.66
N GLY A 59 -10.29 -12.84 6.76
CA GLY A 59 -9.96 -11.56 7.35
C GLY A 59 -10.48 -11.40 8.77
N ASP A 60 -9.72 -10.63 9.55
CA ASP A 60 -10.08 -10.21 10.89
C ASP A 60 -9.89 -8.68 11.02
N PHE A 61 -10.88 -8.01 11.62
CA PHE A 61 -10.83 -6.59 11.95
C PHE A 61 -11.19 -6.40 13.42
N ALA A 62 -10.20 -6.10 14.23
CA ALA A 62 -10.38 -5.86 15.67
C ALA A 62 -10.73 -4.41 15.97
N ILE A 63 -11.66 -4.21 16.91
CA ILE A 63 -12.05 -2.91 17.46
C ILE A 63 -12.00 -3.04 18.99
N PHE A 64 -11.18 -2.23 19.64
CA PHE A 64 -10.95 -2.32 21.07
C PHE A 64 -10.59 -0.96 21.69
N THR A 65 -10.57 -0.88 23.02
CA THR A 65 -10.35 0.37 23.76
C THR A 65 -9.37 0.18 24.91
N ASP A 66 -8.85 1.28 25.44
CA ASP A 66 -8.04 1.34 26.67
C ASP A 66 -8.88 1.49 27.94
N GLN A 67 -10.21 1.42 27.83
CA GLN A 67 -11.12 1.60 28.97
C GLN A 67 -11.44 0.24 29.64
N ASP A 68 -11.36 0.19 30.96
CA ASP A 68 -11.65 -1.03 31.74
C ASP A 68 -13.16 -1.23 31.97
N SER A 69 -13.91 -0.13 32.20
CA SER A 69 -15.35 -0.17 32.42
C SER A 69 -16.10 -0.09 31.09
N LEU A 70 -16.46 -1.23 30.53
CA LEU A 70 -17.21 -1.28 29.26
C LEU A 70 -18.22 -2.43 29.23
N LYS A 71 -19.23 -2.28 28.39
CA LYS A 71 -20.18 -3.33 28.03
C LYS A 71 -20.13 -3.56 26.53
N ILE A 72 -20.19 -4.83 26.11
CA ILE A 72 -20.13 -5.19 24.69
C ILE A 72 -21.37 -5.97 24.31
N ASN A 73 -21.98 -5.55 23.22
CA ASN A 73 -23.00 -6.29 22.48
C ASN A 73 -22.33 -6.96 21.28
N TYR A 74 -22.11 -8.26 21.36
CA TYR A 74 -21.44 -9.01 20.28
C TYR A 74 -22.37 -9.41 19.13
N CYS A 75 -23.67 -9.20 19.27
CA CYS A 75 -24.61 -9.52 18.23
C CYS A 75 -25.80 -8.58 18.23
N TRP A 76 -25.92 -7.77 17.19
CA TRP A 76 -27.09 -6.95 16.97
C TRP A 76 -28.32 -7.77 16.66
N PHE A 77 -29.50 -7.11 16.69
CA PHE A 77 -30.79 -7.70 16.38
C PHE A 77 -30.79 -8.42 15.02
N ARG A 78 -31.35 -9.65 14.98
CA ARG A 78 -31.45 -10.51 13.79
C ARG A 78 -32.90 -10.85 13.42
N GLY A 79 -33.86 -10.18 13.97
CA GLY A 79 -35.27 -10.43 13.68
C GLY A 79 -35.73 -9.85 12.35
N GLY A 80 -36.88 -10.29 11.86
CA GLY A 80 -37.55 -9.69 10.72
C GLY A 80 -38.30 -8.40 11.10
N TRP A 81 -38.79 -7.68 10.11
CA TRP A 81 -39.57 -6.44 10.16
C TRP A 81 -38.80 -5.17 10.52
N PHE A 82 -37.73 -5.27 11.30
CA PHE A 82 -36.82 -4.13 11.60
C PHE A 82 -35.40 -4.53 11.23
N ASP A 83 -34.65 -3.60 10.70
CA ASP A 83 -33.23 -3.81 10.46
C ASP A 83 -32.42 -3.61 11.76
N SER A 84 -31.23 -4.19 11.77
CA SER A 84 -30.34 -4.15 12.93
C SER A 84 -29.87 -2.73 13.29
N LEU A 85 -29.73 -1.82 12.31
CA LEU A 85 -29.28 -0.45 12.54
C LEU A 85 -30.37 0.38 13.22
N THR A 86 -31.64 0.23 12.84
CA THR A 86 -32.76 0.86 13.52
C THR A 86 -32.81 0.46 14.99
N MET A 87 -32.56 -0.83 15.29
CA MET A 87 -32.55 -1.29 16.68
C MET A 87 -31.35 -0.75 17.48
N VAL A 88 -30.18 -0.62 16.85
CA VAL A 88 -29.01 0.05 17.47
C VAL A 88 -29.31 1.51 17.76
N TRP A 89 -29.91 2.23 16.80
CA TRP A 89 -30.27 3.64 16.95
C TRP A 89 -31.25 3.85 18.11
N ASN A 90 -32.28 3.04 18.20
CA ASN A 90 -33.25 3.09 19.31
C ASN A 90 -32.56 2.89 20.67
N ALA A 91 -31.57 2.01 20.75
CA ALA A 91 -30.79 1.82 21.96
C ALA A 91 -29.97 3.06 22.34
N ILE A 92 -29.38 3.74 21.35
CA ILE A 92 -28.64 5.00 21.55
C ILE A 92 -29.57 6.09 22.06
N GLU A 93 -30.72 6.32 21.39
CA GLU A 93 -31.70 7.35 21.77
C GLU A 93 -32.25 7.16 23.18
N THR A 94 -32.42 5.93 23.62
CA THR A 94 -32.96 5.60 24.95
C THR A 94 -31.88 5.41 26.02
N GLY A 95 -30.59 5.57 25.68
CA GLY A 95 -29.48 5.39 26.62
C GLY A 95 -29.28 3.94 27.07
N LEU A 96 -29.82 2.97 26.35
CA LEU A 96 -29.67 1.55 26.66
C LEU A 96 -28.31 1.03 26.22
N MET A 97 -27.77 0.10 27.00
CA MET A 97 -26.53 -0.64 26.71
C MET A 97 -26.87 -2.13 26.57
N PRO A 98 -27.47 -2.57 25.45
CA PRO A 98 -27.80 -3.97 25.27
C PRO A 98 -26.53 -4.83 25.25
N GLN A 99 -26.66 -6.06 25.75
CA GLN A 99 -25.57 -7.04 25.75
C GLN A 99 -26.12 -8.37 25.19
N SER A 100 -25.50 -8.85 24.12
CA SER A 100 -25.75 -10.14 23.55
C SER A 100 -24.45 -10.91 23.45
N PRO A 101 -24.44 -12.23 23.70
CA PRO A 101 -23.25 -13.05 23.58
C PRO A 101 -22.80 -13.12 22.11
N ALA A 102 -21.52 -13.46 21.92
CA ALA A 102 -21.02 -13.82 20.60
C ALA A 102 -21.70 -15.08 20.06
N ILE A 103 -21.90 -15.12 18.76
CA ILE A 103 -22.47 -16.26 18.04
C ILE A 103 -21.52 -16.71 16.94
N GLU A 104 -21.58 -18.00 16.58
CA GLU A 104 -20.64 -18.60 15.64
C GLU A 104 -20.72 -18.04 14.22
N LYS A 105 -21.89 -17.56 13.78
CA LYS A 105 -22.09 -16.99 12.45
C LYS A 105 -23.32 -16.10 12.36
N GLY A 106 -23.32 -15.22 11.36
CA GLY A 106 -24.47 -14.39 11.01
C GLY A 106 -24.73 -13.26 11.99
N ALA A 107 -23.71 -12.78 12.71
CA ALA A 107 -23.82 -11.58 13.53
C ALA A 107 -23.77 -10.33 12.65
N PRO A 108 -24.84 -9.47 12.62
CA PRO A 108 -24.91 -8.31 11.73
C PRO A 108 -23.91 -7.22 12.09
N GLY A 109 -23.54 -7.12 13.36
CA GLY A 109 -22.62 -6.12 13.91
C GLY A 109 -22.50 -6.23 15.42
N ALA A 110 -21.60 -5.43 15.97
CA ALA A 110 -21.35 -5.34 17.41
C ALA A 110 -21.27 -3.88 17.87
N SER A 111 -21.48 -3.69 19.18
CA SER A 111 -21.41 -2.38 19.84
C SER A 111 -20.60 -2.44 21.11
N MET A 112 -19.88 -1.39 21.38
CA MET A 112 -19.14 -1.15 22.61
C MET A 112 -19.74 0.07 23.31
N PHE A 113 -19.98 -0.01 24.60
CA PHE A 113 -20.50 1.08 25.43
C PHE A 113 -19.55 1.32 26.60
N VAL A 114 -19.11 2.56 26.76
CA VAL A 114 -18.24 3.01 27.84
C VAL A 114 -19.00 4.03 28.68
N PRO A 115 -19.50 3.67 29.86
CA PRO A 115 -20.06 4.64 30.80
C PRO A 115 -18.98 5.62 31.27
N VAL A 116 -19.31 6.89 31.27
CA VAL A 116 -18.38 7.98 31.63
C VAL A 116 -19.06 8.93 32.59
N THR A 117 -18.40 9.15 33.71
CA THR A 117 -18.77 10.22 34.66
C THR A 117 -17.71 11.31 34.56
N LEU A 118 -18.13 12.55 34.38
CA LEU A 118 -17.27 13.74 34.29
C LEU A 118 -17.66 14.76 35.35
N MET A 119 -16.69 15.11 36.19
CA MET A 119 -16.84 16.22 37.13
C MET A 119 -16.87 17.57 36.38
N PRO A 120 -17.40 18.66 36.98
CA PRO A 120 -17.32 20.00 36.36
C PRO A 120 -15.90 20.37 35.96
N GLY A 121 -15.69 20.73 34.68
CA GLY A 121 -14.41 21.08 34.10
C GLY A 121 -13.49 19.87 33.81
N GLU A 122 -13.92 18.66 34.09
CA GLU A 122 -13.12 17.48 33.80
C GLU A 122 -13.09 17.17 32.30
N LYS A 123 -11.91 16.74 31.85
CA LYS A 123 -11.68 16.29 30.48
C LYS A 123 -11.17 14.85 30.49
N LYS A 124 -11.81 13.98 29.70
CA LYS A 124 -11.45 12.57 29.56
C LYS A 124 -11.27 12.20 28.10
N THR A 125 -10.24 11.44 27.79
CA THR A 125 -10.02 10.90 26.43
C THR A 125 -10.34 9.42 26.39
N ILE A 126 -11.17 9.03 25.45
CA ILE A 126 -11.48 7.63 25.13
C ILE A 126 -10.79 7.30 23.82
N ARG A 127 -10.06 6.19 23.79
CA ARG A 127 -9.37 5.73 22.59
C ARG A 127 -10.04 4.48 22.05
N ILE A 128 -10.33 4.51 20.77
CA ILE A 128 -10.74 3.33 20.01
C ILE A 128 -9.60 2.94 19.09
N TYR A 129 -9.15 1.72 19.24
CA TYR A 129 -8.08 1.14 18.44
C TYR A 129 -8.65 0.18 17.41
N THR A 130 -8.02 0.13 16.26
CA THR A 130 -8.35 -0.81 15.19
C THR A 130 -7.12 -1.56 14.69
N ALA A 131 -7.28 -2.84 14.40
CA ALA A 131 -6.25 -3.66 13.76
C ALA A 131 -6.90 -4.52 12.69
N TRP A 132 -6.31 -4.54 11.49
CA TRP A 132 -6.82 -5.28 10.35
C TRP A 132 -5.78 -6.29 9.85
N TYR A 133 -6.22 -7.53 9.62
CA TYR A 133 -5.38 -8.61 9.11
C TYR A 133 -6.11 -9.39 8.03
N VAL A 134 -5.63 -9.32 6.78
CA VAL A 134 -6.16 -10.00 5.59
C VAL A 134 -4.97 -10.66 4.88
N PRO A 135 -4.61 -11.92 5.23
CA PRO A 135 -3.33 -12.51 4.84
C PRO A 135 -3.25 -13.02 3.40
N ASN A 136 -4.39 -13.27 2.77
CA ASN A 136 -4.46 -13.96 1.49
C ASN A 136 -5.04 -13.08 0.39
N SER A 137 -4.70 -13.38 -0.86
CA SER A 137 -5.19 -12.73 -2.05
C SER A 137 -5.34 -13.75 -3.18
N THR A 138 -6.16 -13.46 -4.15
CA THR A 138 -6.24 -14.17 -5.44
C THR A 138 -5.53 -13.43 -6.56
N LEU A 139 -4.87 -12.32 -6.25
CA LEU A 139 -4.19 -11.52 -7.27
C LEU A 139 -2.96 -12.25 -7.80
N ARG A 140 -2.97 -12.46 -9.11
CA ARG A 140 -1.83 -12.90 -9.91
C ARG A 140 -1.95 -12.22 -11.26
N LEU A 141 -0.93 -11.50 -11.67
CA LEU A 141 -0.96 -10.63 -12.84
C LEU A 141 0.31 -10.80 -13.67
N GLY A 142 0.19 -10.49 -14.96
CA GLY A 142 1.25 -10.65 -15.93
C GLY A 142 1.28 -12.05 -16.51
N GLU A 143 2.27 -12.31 -17.36
CA GLU A 143 2.38 -13.57 -18.09
C GLU A 143 2.98 -14.68 -17.25
N GLU A 144 2.50 -15.90 -17.50
CA GLU A 144 3.04 -17.07 -16.82
C GLU A 144 4.35 -17.53 -17.48
N PRO A 145 5.37 -17.90 -16.70
CA PRO A 145 6.67 -18.31 -17.24
C PRO A 145 6.62 -19.55 -18.15
N GLU A 146 5.56 -20.36 -18.05
CA GLU A 146 5.39 -21.58 -18.85
C GLU A 146 5.22 -21.30 -20.33
N ASP A 147 4.63 -20.15 -20.65
CA ASP A 147 4.35 -19.73 -22.02
C ASP A 147 5.60 -19.11 -22.69
N TRP A 148 6.72 -19.00 -21.96
CA TRP A 148 7.91 -18.33 -22.47
C TRP A 148 8.86 -19.27 -23.17
N ASN A 149 9.20 -18.91 -24.37
CA ASN A 149 10.30 -19.46 -25.13
C ASN A 149 11.38 -18.37 -25.34
N ASP A 150 11.81 -17.75 -24.22
CA ASP A 150 12.73 -16.61 -24.25
C ASP A 150 14.14 -17.02 -23.80
N ASN A 151 15.09 -16.94 -24.73
CA ASN A 151 16.51 -17.23 -24.49
C ASN A 151 17.24 -16.08 -23.76
N ASN A 152 16.56 -14.96 -23.47
CA ASN A 152 17.17 -13.78 -22.86
C ASN A 152 17.08 -13.77 -21.33
N VAL A 153 16.32 -14.68 -20.73
CA VAL A 153 16.19 -14.82 -19.27
C VAL A 153 17.09 -15.97 -18.79
N ASP A 154 17.70 -15.80 -17.59
CA ASP A 154 18.47 -16.85 -16.96
C ASP A 154 17.60 -18.11 -16.76
N SER A 155 18.01 -19.22 -17.40
CA SER A 155 17.23 -20.46 -17.41
C SER A 155 17.07 -21.10 -16.03
N ALA A 156 18.04 -20.96 -15.13
CA ALA A 156 17.97 -21.49 -13.79
C ALA A 156 16.96 -20.71 -12.95
N ARG A 157 16.97 -19.38 -13.08
CA ARG A 157 16.00 -18.51 -12.44
C ARG A 157 14.58 -18.73 -12.96
N LEU A 158 14.44 -18.85 -14.29
CA LEU A 158 13.14 -19.15 -14.92
C LEU A 158 12.57 -20.49 -14.44
N ALA A 159 13.41 -21.51 -14.20
CA ALA A 159 12.96 -22.80 -13.67
C ALA A 159 12.40 -22.68 -12.24
N VAL A 160 12.99 -21.85 -11.39
CA VAL A 160 12.48 -21.56 -10.04
C VAL A 160 11.13 -20.85 -10.12
N GLU A 161 11.01 -19.85 -10.97
CA GLU A 161 9.78 -19.07 -11.13
C GLU A 161 8.63 -19.90 -11.73
N LYS A 162 8.94 -20.85 -12.65
CA LYS A 162 7.95 -21.80 -13.18
C LYS A 162 7.37 -22.72 -12.10
N ALA A 163 8.12 -22.99 -11.04
CA ALA A 163 7.65 -23.79 -9.91
C ALA A 163 6.74 -23.01 -8.95
N ASP A 164 6.85 -21.68 -8.90
CA ASP A 164 6.01 -20.83 -8.04
C ASP A 164 4.67 -20.52 -8.71
N LYS A 165 3.62 -21.15 -8.22
CA LYS A 165 2.23 -20.89 -8.62
C LYS A 165 1.47 -20.03 -7.61
N GLY A 166 2.17 -19.44 -6.65
CA GLY A 166 1.59 -18.65 -5.58
C GLY A 166 0.95 -17.35 -6.07
N ASN A 167 -0.11 -16.93 -5.39
CA ASN A 167 -0.69 -15.60 -5.55
C ASN A 167 0.05 -14.57 -4.71
N TYR A 168 -0.19 -13.29 -5.01
CA TYR A 168 0.27 -12.21 -4.16
C TYR A 168 -0.12 -12.43 -2.69
N LYS A 169 0.81 -12.15 -1.79
CA LYS A 169 0.57 -12.06 -0.35
C LYS A 169 1.08 -10.72 0.16
N PRO A 170 0.32 -10.02 1.03
CA PRO A 170 0.75 -8.73 1.55
C PRO A 170 1.93 -8.90 2.52
N TRP A 171 2.81 -7.92 2.55
CA TRP A 171 4.02 -7.92 3.39
C TRP A 171 3.75 -8.18 4.87
N TYR A 172 2.67 -7.62 5.44
CA TYR A 172 2.39 -7.81 6.86
C TYR A 172 2.10 -9.28 7.22
N SER A 173 1.67 -10.11 6.24
CA SER A 173 1.49 -11.55 6.46
C SER A 173 2.82 -12.32 6.58
N SER A 174 3.96 -11.70 6.22
CA SER A 174 5.29 -12.24 6.55
C SER A 174 5.75 -11.89 7.96
N ARG A 175 5.07 -10.96 8.63
CA ARG A 175 5.44 -10.42 9.94
C ARG A 175 4.53 -10.93 11.05
N PHE A 176 3.29 -11.22 10.74
CA PHE A 176 2.26 -11.59 11.69
C PHE A 176 1.50 -12.82 11.20
N THR A 177 1.12 -13.69 12.13
CA THR A 177 0.35 -14.92 11.87
C THR A 177 -1.15 -14.72 12.07
N GLY A 178 -1.57 -13.60 12.66
CA GLY A 178 -2.98 -13.27 12.89
C GLY A 178 -3.17 -11.88 13.48
N VAL A 179 -4.43 -11.47 13.61
CA VAL A 179 -4.80 -10.16 14.11
C VAL A 179 -4.33 -9.90 15.54
N ASN A 180 -4.25 -10.93 16.38
CA ASN A 180 -3.80 -10.79 17.78
C ASN A 180 -2.34 -10.31 17.85
N GLU A 181 -1.44 -10.86 17.03
CA GLU A 181 -0.06 -10.39 16.97
C GLU A 181 0.04 -8.94 16.46
N VAL A 182 -0.85 -8.54 15.54
CA VAL A 182 -0.94 -7.15 15.08
C VAL A 182 -1.38 -6.23 16.22
N ILE A 183 -2.35 -6.67 17.03
CA ILE A 183 -2.83 -5.94 18.23
C ILE A 183 -1.69 -5.77 19.24
N ASP A 184 -1.01 -6.85 19.59
CA ASP A 184 0.09 -6.84 20.58
C ASP A 184 1.23 -5.93 20.13
N TYR A 185 1.60 -6.01 18.84
CA TYR A 185 2.58 -5.09 18.25
C TYR A 185 2.12 -3.64 18.35
N PHE A 186 0.87 -3.36 17.98
CA PHE A 186 0.34 -2.00 17.99
C PHE A 186 0.30 -1.41 19.41
N LEU A 187 -0.21 -2.16 20.39
CA LEU A 187 -0.29 -1.71 21.78
C LEU A 187 1.10 -1.45 22.38
N SER A 188 2.06 -2.34 22.13
CA SER A 188 3.42 -2.18 22.65
C SER A 188 4.15 -0.98 22.03
N HIS A 189 3.78 -0.57 20.83
CA HIS A 189 4.40 0.54 20.10
C HIS A 189 3.52 1.79 19.99
N TYR A 190 2.33 1.80 20.57
CA TYR A 190 1.34 2.86 20.40
C TYR A 190 1.91 4.27 20.63
N LYS A 191 2.60 4.47 21.75
CA LYS A 191 3.17 5.79 22.10
C LYS A 191 4.17 6.28 21.06
N ILE A 192 5.00 5.38 20.54
CA ILE A 192 6.01 5.72 19.53
C ILE A 192 5.33 6.04 18.21
N LEU A 193 4.40 5.19 17.76
CA LEU A 193 3.66 5.38 16.51
C LEU A 193 2.82 6.67 16.54
N ARG A 194 2.14 6.94 17.65
CA ARG A 194 1.39 8.18 17.85
C ARG A 194 2.29 9.40 17.77
N ASN A 195 3.40 9.40 18.51
CA ASN A 195 4.34 10.52 18.49
C ASN A 195 4.95 10.76 17.09
N GLN A 196 5.28 9.70 16.36
CA GLN A 196 5.78 9.82 14.99
C GLN A 196 4.70 10.41 14.05
N THR A 197 3.44 9.99 14.21
CA THR A 197 2.31 10.54 13.44
C THR A 197 2.12 12.04 13.73
N GLU A 198 2.12 12.43 15.00
CA GLU A 198 2.00 13.85 15.40
C GLU A 198 3.17 14.69 14.86
N ARG A 199 4.40 14.20 15.01
CA ARG A 199 5.58 14.89 14.50
C ARG A 199 5.54 15.08 12.99
N PHE A 200 5.10 14.05 12.24
CA PHE A 200 4.95 14.18 10.79
C PHE A 200 3.88 15.22 10.46
N THR A 201 2.70 15.13 11.07
CA THR A 201 1.60 16.06 10.85
C THR A 201 1.99 17.50 11.16
N ASP A 202 2.58 17.72 12.33
CA ASP A 202 3.03 19.03 12.75
C ASP A 202 4.11 19.62 11.81
N SER A 203 5.10 18.81 11.43
CA SER A 203 6.17 19.26 10.53
C SER A 203 5.63 19.59 9.14
N PHE A 204 4.69 18.80 8.64
CA PHE A 204 4.10 18.97 7.33
C PHE A 204 3.22 20.22 7.26
N TYR A 205 2.26 20.38 8.18
CA TYR A 205 1.30 21.49 8.17
C TYR A 205 1.85 22.81 8.74
N ARG A 206 2.98 22.80 9.47
CA ARG A 206 3.72 24.00 9.87
C ARG A 206 4.79 24.42 8.88
N SER A 207 4.81 23.80 7.70
CA SER A 207 5.69 24.21 6.61
C SER A 207 5.48 25.69 6.25
N THR A 208 6.54 26.36 5.80
CA THR A 208 6.50 27.74 5.29
C THR A 208 6.04 27.84 3.84
N LEU A 209 5.68 26.73 3.21
CA LEU A 209 5.08 26.70 1.86
C LEU A 209 3.68 27.33 1.86
N PRO A 210 3.25 27.91 0.72
CA PRO A 210 1.87 28.38 0.59
C PRO A 210 0.85 27.30 0.93
N PRO A 211 -0.29 27.63 1.58
CA PRO A 211 -1.33 26.66 1.95
C PRO A 211 -1.83 25.83 0.77
N GLU A 212 -1.94 26.43 -0.42
CA GLU A 212 -2.39 25.77 -1.65
C GLU A 212 -1.43 24.63 -2.07
N VAL A 213 -0.12 24.85 -1.87
CA VAL A 213 0.90 23.81 -2.14
C VAL A 213 0.78 22.66 -1.13
N ILE A 214 0.62 22.99 0.16
CA ILE A 214 0.44 22.00 1.22
C ILE A 214 -0.82 21.17 0.96
N GLU A 215 -1.93 21.82 0.60
CA GLU A 215 -3.19 21.15 0.26
C GLU A 215 -3.02 20.20 -0.94
N ALA A 216 -2.43 20.68 -2.04
CA ALA A 216 -2.21 19.87 -3.23
C ALA A 216 -1.32 18.66 -2.96
N VAL A 217 -0.27 18.80 -2.16
CA VAL A 217 0.61 17.67 -1.80
C VAL A 217 -0.11 16.71 -0.86
N SER A 218 -0.80 17.21 0.17
CA SER A 218 -1.49 16.34 1.15
C SER A 218 -2.60 15.51 0.53
N ALA A 219 -3.36 16.07 -0.41
CA ALA A 219 -4.40 15.35 -1.14
C ALA A 219 -3.85 14.12 -1.89
N ASN A 220 -2.63 14.22 -2.43
CA ASN A 220 -2.00 13.14 -3.17
C ASN A 220 -1.27 12.11 -2.28
N LEU A 221 -0.93 12.45 -1.03
CA LEU A 221 -0.25 11.49 -0.13
C LEU A 221 -1.12 10.29 0.25
N SER A 222 -2.43 10.43 0.23
CA SER A 222 -3.38 9.36 0.55
C SER A 222 -3.25 8.15 -0.37
N ILE A 223 -2.83 8.34 -1.63
CA ILE A 223 -2.62 7.26 -2.60
C ILE A 223 -1.59 6.23 -2.12
N LEU A 224 -0.58 6.67 -1.36
CA LEU A 224 0.45 5.79 -0.80
C LEU A 224 -0.08 4.81 0.26
N LYS A 225 -1.30 5.01 0.74
CA LYS A 225 -2.00 4.15 1.71
C LYS A 225 -3.26 3.52 1.13
N SER A 226 -3.48 3.66 -0.17
CA SER A 226 -4.57 3.02 -0.91
C SER A 226 -4.12 1.68 -1.50
N PRO A 227 -5.04 0.84 -1.99
CA PRO A 227 -4.72 -0.37 -2.74
C PRO A 227 -3.91 -0.14 -4.03
N THR A 228 -3.78 1.11 -4.49
CA THR A 228 -2.89 1.48 -5.61
C THR A 228 -1.44 1.12 -5.33
N VAL A 229 -1.01 1.21 -4.07
CA VAL A 229 0.36 0.92 -3.64
C VAL A 229 0.35 -0.33 -2.77
N MET A 230 0.98 -1.39 -3.25
CA MET A 230 1.03 -2.69 -2.62
C MET A 230 2.47 -3.04 -2.24
N ARG A 231 2.63 -3.76 -1.15
CA ARG A 231 3.91 -4.30 -0.72
C ARG A 231 3.79 -5.80 -0.58
N GLN A 232 4.56 -6.55 -1.37
CA GLN A 232 4.46 -8.00 -1.36
C GLN A 232 5.23 -8.64 -0.19
N TYR A 233 5.03 -9.93 0.01
CA TYR A 233 5.50 -10.73 1.13
C TYR A 233 6.99 -10.56 1.45
N ASP A 234 7.84 -10.47 0.44
CA ASP A 234 9.29 -10.26 0.56
C ASP A 234 9.70 -8.80 0.86
N GLY A 235 8.74 -7.89 0.88
CA GLY A 235 8.94 -6.48 1.19
C GLY A 235 9.08 -5.56 0.00
N ARG A 236 9.15 -6.09 -1.23
CA ARG A 236 9.22 -5.27 -2.45
C ARG A 236 7.91 -4.53 -2.71
N LEU A 237 8.03 -3.29 -3.16
CA LEU A 237 6.89 -2.47 -3.56
C LEU A 237 6.41 -2.86 -4.97
N TRP A 238 5.10 -2.79 -5.17
CA TRP A 238 4.46 -2.97 -6.45
C TRP A 238 3.23 -2.07 -6.54
N THR A 239 2.95 -1.49 -7.69
CA THR A 239 1.95 -0.43 -7.79
C THR A 239 1.08 -0.57 -9.02
N TRP A 240 -0.16 -0.09 -8.89
CA TRP A 240 -1.02 0.27 -10.01
C TRP A 240 -0.75 1.71 -10.44
N GLU A 241 -1.22 2.12 -11.59
CA GLU A 241 -1.37 3.53 -11.95
C GLU A 241 -2.49 4.18 -11.13
N GLY A 242 -3.58 3.46 -10.95
CA GLY A 242 -4.70 3.78 -10.11
C GLY A 242 -5.59 2.55 -9.89
N CYS A 243 -6.49 2.59 -8.92
CA CYS A 243 -7.43 1.51 -8.69
C CYS A 243 -8.84 2.04 -8.36
N ALA A 244 -9.85 1.30 -8.82
CA ALA A 244 -11.24 1.40 -8.39
C ALA A 244 -11.52 0.33 -7.32
N ASP A 245 -12.79 0.14 -6.97
CA ASP A 245 -13.18 -0.77 -5.88
C ASP A 245 -12.80 -2.24 -6.16
N ASN A 246 -12.86 -2.68 -7.41
CA ASN A 246 -12.71 -4.07 -7.80
C ASN A 246 -11.78 -4.32 -9.01
N TRP A 247 -11.11 -3.30 -9.49
CA TRP A 247 -10.12 -3.43 -10.58
C TRP A 247 -9.04 -2.36 -10.47
N GLY A 248 -7.90 -2.57 -11.14
CA GLY A 248 -6.81 -1.63 -11.22
C GLY A 248 -6.42 -1.31 -12.66
N SER A 249 -5.93 -0.11 -12.89
CA SER A 249 -5.44 0.39 -14.17
C SER A 249 -3.93 0.26 -14.25
N CYS A 250 -3.41 -0.13 -15.40
CA CYS A 250 -1.97 -0.19 -15.69
C CYS A 250 -1.15 -0.78 -14.54
N HIS A 251 -1.21 -2.10 -14.41
CA HIS A 251 -0.49 -2.85 -13.38
C HIS A 251 1.05 -2.75 -13.55
N GLY A 252 1.78 -3.19 -12.54
CA GLY A 252 3.19 -3.51 -12.68
C GLY A 252 4.16 -2.36 -12.48
N SER A 253 3.81 -1.34 -11.71
CA SER A 253 4.71 -0.20 -11.43
C SER A 253 5.22 0.44 -12.72
N CYS A 254 4.31 0.71 -13.64
CA CYS A 254 4.58 1.19 -15.00
C CYS A 254 5.68 2.27 -15.02
N THR A 255 6.79 2.00 -15.70
CA THR A 255 8.04 2.77 -15.57
C THR A 255 7.88 4.23 -15.97
N HIS A 256 7.10 4.53 -17.02
CA HIS A 256 6.88 5.91 -17.44
C HIS A 256 5.89 6.65 -16.51
N VAL A 257 4.82 5.99 -16.07
CA VAL A 257 3.84 6.58 -15.15
C VAL A 257 4.49 6.93 -13.81
N TRP A 258 5.28 5.99 -13.26
CA TRP A 258 5.95 6.20 -11.97
C TRP A 258 7.19 7.11 -12.03
N ASN A 259 7.55 7.64 -13.19
CA ASN A 259 8.46 8.78 -13.28
C ASN A 259 7.91 10.03 -12.61
N TYR A 260 6.57 10.18 -12.58
CA TYR A 260 5.90 11.35 -11.99
C TYR A 260 5.61 11.21 -10.49
N ALA A 261 5.73 10.00 -9.93
CA ALA A 261 5.48 9.73 -8.51
C ALA A 261 6.67 10.16 -7.64
N GLN A 262 6.76 11.45 -7.32
CA GLN A 262 7.90 12.03 -6.61
C GLN A 262 7.83 11.92 -5.07
N ALA A 263 6.70 11.50 -4.49
CA ALA A 263 6.54 11.43 -3.05
C ALA A 263 7.29 10.24 -2.41
N ILE A 264 7.24 9.06 -3.04
CA ILE A 264 7.82 7.81 -2.49
C ILE A 264 9.33 7.95 -2.23
N PRO A 265 10.17 8.43 -3.17
CA PRO A 265 11.62 8.50 -2.96
C PRO A 265 12.02 9.38 -1.76
N HIS A 266 11.22 10.39 -1.43
CA HIS A 266 11.51 11.29 -0.31
C HIS A 266 10.91 10.81 1.02
N LEU A 267 9.75 10.17 1.00
CA LEU A 267 9.07 9.67 2.21
C LEU A 267 9.48 8.23 2.58
N PHE A 268 9.70 7.39 1.58
CA PHE A 268 9.99 5.97 1.74
C PHE A 268 11.13 5.50 0.81
N PRO A 269 12.35 6.07 0.95
CA PRO A 269 13.44 5.82 -0.01
C PRO A 269 13.82 4.34 -0.15
N SER A 270 13.72 3.56 0.92
CA SER A 270 13.99 2.11 0.84
C SER A 270 12.95 1.35 0.01
N LEU A 271 11.70 1.78 0.00
CA LEU A 271 10.66 1.20 -0.84
C LEU A 271 10.84 1.60 -2.31
N GLU A 272 11.21 2.84 -2.57
CA GLU A 272 11.54 3.28 -3.93
C GLU A 272 12.74 2.50 -4.50
N ARG A 273 13.79 2.25 -3.71
CA ARG A 273 14.91 1.40 -4.15
C ARG A 273 14.45 -0.02 -4.52
N SER A 274 13.43 -0.56 -3.84
CA SER A 274 12.87 -1.87 -4.22
C SER A 274 12.23 -1.87 -5.62
N LEU A 275 11.65 -0.74 -6.05
CA LEU A 275 11.18 -0.57 -7.44
C LEU A 275 12.35 -0.57 -8.42
N ARG A 276 13.48 0.07 -8.07
CA ARG A 276 14.71 0.04 -8.91
C ARG A 276 15.26 -1.38 -9.07
N HIS A 277 15.28 -2.15 -7.98
CA HIS A 277 15.65 -3.56 -8.06
C HIS A 277 14.71 -4.33 -8.99
N THR A 278 13.41 -4.13 -8.87
CA THR A 278 12.43 -4.78 -9.76
C THR A 278 12.65 -4.40 -11.23
N GLU A 279 12.82 -3.12 -11.55
CA GLU A 279 13.06 -2.67 -12.92
C GLU A 279 14.33 -3.26 -13.56
N PHE A 280 15.43 -3.32 -12.80
CA PHE A 280 16.74 -3.71 -13.32
C PHE A 280 17.11 -5.18 -13.10
N GLU A 281 16.37 -5.92 -12.29
CA GLU A 281 16.63 -7.33 -11.99
C GLU A 281 15.57 -8.26 -12.58
N GLU A 282 14.31 -7.86 -12.52
CA GLU A 282 13.20 -8.65 -13.06
C GLU A 282 12.79 -8.20 -14.46
N GLY A 283 12.83 -6.89 -14.71
CA GLY A 283 12.35 -6.26 -15.94
C GLY A 283 13.43 -5.98 -16.97
N GLN A 284 14.72 -6.29 -16.73
CA GLN A 284 15.79 -6.07 -17.69
C GLN A 284 16.32 -7.38 -18.26
N ASP A 285 16.45 -7.48 -19.57
CA ASP A 285 17.08 -8.61 -20.24
C ASP A 285 18.62 -8.51 -20.35
N LEU A 286 19.25 -9.52 -20.93
CA LEU A 286 20.70 -9.56 -21.12
C LEU A 286 21.23 -8.48 -22.06
N LYS A 287 20.40 -7.92 -22.93
CA LYS A 287 20.76 -6.85 -23.88
C LYS A 287 20.51 -5.45 -23.31
N GLY A 288 19.85 -5.32 -22.16
CA GLY A 288 19.52 -4.06 -21.52
C GLY A 288 18.14 -3.51 -21.85
N HIS A 289 17.34 -4.25 -22.63
CA HIS A 289 15.93 -3.93 -22.83
C HIS A 289 15.18 -4.01 -21.51
N GLN A 290 14.35 -3.03 -21.20
CA GLN A 290 13.48 -3.02 -20.01
C GLN A 290 12.01 -3.04 -20.40
N VAL A 291 11.27 -3.96 -19.82
CA VAL A 291 9.80 -3.93 -19.87
C VAL A 291 9.28 -2.79 -19.03
N PHE A 292 8.12 -2.25 -19.35
CA PHE A 292 7.56 -1.16 -18.56
C PHE A 292 6.56 -1.59 -17.49
N ARG A 293 6.31 -2.89 -17.32
CA ARG A 293 5.40 -3.44 -16.29
C ARG A 293 5.97 -4.70 -15.65
N ALA A 294 5.94 -4.77 -14.35
CA ALA A 294 6.33 -5.95 -13.59
C ALA A 294 5.13 -6.87 -13.31
N ASN A 295 5.38 -8.17 -13.25
CA ASN A 295 4.38 -9.16 -12.86
C ASN A 295 4.02 -9.07 -11.37
N LEU A 296 2.89 -9.67 -10.98
CA LEU A 296 2.49 -9.85 -9.58
C LEU A 296 2.13 -11.31 -9.31
N PRO A 297 2.73 -12.04 -8.34
CA PRO A 297 3.93 -11.65 -7.60
C PRO A 297 5.08 -11.21 -8.52
N ILE A 298 6.00 -10.40 -7.96
CA ILE A 298 7.14 -9.90 -8.72
C ILE A 298 8.03 -11.09 -9.12
N ARG A 299 8.24 -11.24 -10.42
CA ARG A 299 9.03 -12.30 -11.08
C ARG A 299 9.54 -11.80 -12.42
N PRO A 300 10.49 -12.48 -13.08
CA PRO A 300 10.96 -12.10 -14.41
C PRO A 300 9.81 -11.89 -15.40
N THR A 301 9.99 -10.97 -16.33
CA THR A 301 8.97 -10.56 -17.30
C THR A 301 9.44 -10.91 -18.72
N ARG A 302 8.54 -11.27 -19.60
CA ARG A 302 8.80 -11.55 -21.00
C ARG A 302 9.17 -10.28 -21.77
N HIS A 303 10.10 -10.39 -22.71
CA HIS A 303 10.65 -9.29 -23.50
C HIS A 303 10.19 -9.34 -24.96
N ASP A 304 8.90 -9.42 -25.19
CA ASP A 304 8.30 -9.51 -26.52
C ASP A 304 7.55 -8.24 -26.95
N PHE A 305 7.69 -7.18 -26.16
CA PHE A 305 7.10 -5.87 -26.41
C PHE A 305 8.17 -4.77 -26.35
N HIS A 306 7.95 -3.64 -26.98
CA HIS A 306 8.91 -2.53 -26.97
C HIS A 306 9.06 -1.90 -25.57
N SER A 307 10.18 -1.24 -25.32
CA SER A 307 10.38 -0.41 -24.13
C SER A 307 9.67 0.93 -24.26
N ALA A 308 9.24 1.51 -23.15
CA ALA A 308 8.89 2.93 -23.10
C ALA A 308 10.17 3.76 -22.95
N ALA A 309 10.46 4.65 -23.90
CA ALA A 309 11.71 5.41 -23.91
C ALA A 309 11.85 6.33 -22.69
N ASP A 310 10.82 7.07 -22.37
CA ASP A 310 10.76 7.92 -21.15
C ASP A 310 10.83 7.08 -19.87
N GLY A 311 10.24 5.88 -19.87
CA GLY A 311 10.30 4.94 -18.75
C GLY A 311 11.71 4.42 -18.49
N GLN A 312 12.37 3.88 -19.52
CA GLN A 312 13.70 3.28 -19.40
C GLN A 312 14.78 4.33 -19.09
N LEU A 313 14.77 5.46 -19.81
CA LEU A 313 15.67 6.58 -19.54
C LEU A 313 15.43 7.19 -18.15
N GLY A 314 14.16 7.33 -17.76
CA GLY A 314 13.77 7.77 -16.43
C GLY A 314 14.23 6.82 -15.32
N GLY A 315 14.26 5.50 -15.61
CA GLY A 315 14.83 4.48 -14.71
C GLY A 315 16.28 4.75 -14.34
N ILE A 316 17.10 5.11 -15.34
CA ILE A 316 18.52 5.50 -15.14
C ILE A 316 18.63 6.74 -14.23
N MET A 317 17.82 7.76 -14.52
CA MET A 317 17.76 8.99 -13.69
C MET A 317 17.31 8.68 -12.25
N LYS A 318 16.35 7.77 -12.09
CA LYS A 318 15.85 7.35 -10.77
C LYS A 318 16.92 6.61 -9.97
N VAL A 319 17.76 5.76 -10.57
CA VAL A 319 18.90 5.14 -9.87
C VAL A 319 19.86 6.20 -9.32
N TYR A 320 20.21 7.21 -10.13
CA TYR A 320 21.05 8.33 -9.69
C TYR A 320 20.39 9.11 -8.55
N ARG A 321 19.09 9.41 -8.63
CA ARG A 321 18.32 10.08 -7.57
C ARG A 321 18.36 9.28 -6.27
N GLU A 322 18.09 7.97 -6.32
CA GLU A 322 18.07 7.10 -5.14
C GLU A 322 19.43 7.01 -4.46
N TRP A 323 20.49 6.92 -5.24
CA TRP A 323 21.84 7.00 -4.70
C TRP A 323 22.10 8.33 -4.00
N ARG A 324 21.72 9.46 -4.62
CA ARG A 324 21.87 10.81 -4.04
C ARG A 324 21.07 11.01 -2.75
N ILE A 325 19.87 10.45 -2.66
CA ILE A 325 19.01 10.53 -1.46
C ILE A 325 19.56 9.66 -0.34
N SER A 326 20.02 8.46 -0.65
CA SER A 326 20.47 7.51 0.36
C SER A 326 21.92 7.64 0.78
N GLY A 327 22.79 8.11 -0.11
CA GLY A 327 24.25 8.03 0.06
C GLY A 327 24.79 6.60 0.06
N ASP A 328 23.99 5.63 -0.39
CA ASP A 328 24.32 4.19 -0.38
C ASP A 328 25.16 3.84 -1.61
N ASN A 329 26.49 3.76 -1.40
CA ASN A 329 27.43 3.45 -2.47
C ASN A 329 27.37 1.97 -2.90
N GLU A 330 27.01 1.05 -2.01
CA GLU A 330 26.84 -0.36 -2.36
C GLU A 330 25.66 -0.54 -3.32
N PHE A 331 24.56 0.20 -3.10
CA PHE A 331 23.46 0.26 -4.04
C PHE A 331 23.92 0.74 -5.42
N LEU A 332 24.69 1.84 -5.48
CA LEU A 332 25.23 2.35 -6.75
C LEU A 332 26.10 1.31 -7.45
N ILE A 333 27.07 0.72 -6.72
CA ILE A 333 27.99 -0.29 -7.27
C ILE A 333 27.20 -1.47 -7.86
N SER A 334 26.18 -1.95 -7.16
CA SER A 334 25.36 -3.08 -7.60
C SER A 334 24.50 -2.76 -8.84
N MET A 335 24.00 -1.52 -8.94
CA MET A 335 23.15 -1.07 -10.04
C MET A 335 23.93 -0.63 -11.28
N TYR A 336 25.13 -0.11 -11.12
CA TYR A 336 25.87 0.51 -12.22
C TYR A 336 26.03 -0.36 -13.48
N PRO A 337 26.41 -1.65 -13.39
CA PRO A 337 26.51 -2.51 -14.58
C PRO A 337 25.19 -2.65 -15.35
N LYS A 338 24.07 -2.69 -14.61
CA LYS A 338 22.72 -2.82 -15.17
C LYS A 338 22.28 -1.51 -15.83
N VAL A 339 22.54 -0.38 -15.16
CA VAL A 339 22.30 0.96 -15.68
C VAL A 339 23.09 1.20 -16.96
N LYS A 340 24.38 0.82 -16.99
CA LYS A 340 25.20 0.90 -18.21
C LYS A 340 24.58 0.12 -19.34
N LYS A 341 24.18 -1.12 -19.09
CA LYS A 341 23.54 -1.97 -20.09
C LYS A 341 22.24 -1.37 -20.62
N SER A 342 21.40 -0.80 -19.73
CA SER A 342 20.19 -0.09 -20.10
C SER A 342 20.48 1.12 -21.00
N LEU A 343 21.50 1.92 -20.65
CA LEU A 343 21.87 3.08 -21.47
C LEU A 343 22.43 2.67 -22.83
N ASP A 344 23.28 1.63 -22.87
CA ASP A 344 23.81 1.08 -24.14
C ASP A 344 22.66 0.63 -25.06
N TYR A 345 21.62 -0.02 -24.49
CA TYR A 345 20.40 -0.37 -25.23
C TYR A 345 19.69 0.87 -25.77
N CYS A 346 19.46 1.89 -24.95
CA CYS A 346 18.80 3.13 -25.37
C CYS A 346 19.54 3.81 -26.52
N ILE A 347 20.88 3.90 -26.42
CA ILE A 347 21.72 4.49 -27.47
C ILE A 347 21.61 3.67 -28.76
N SER A 348 21.78 2.35 -28.68
CA SER A 348 21.76 1.48 -29.87
C SER A 348 20.40 1.41 -30.55
N THR A 349 19.31 1.59 -29.81
CA THR A 349 17.94 1.47 -30.30
C THR A 349 17.41 2.80 -30.84
N TRP A 350 17.63 3.90 -30.11
CA TRP A 350 16.99 5.18 -30.41
C TRP A 350 17.92 6.28 -30.93
N ASP A 351 19.24 6.14 -30.72
CA ASP A 351 20.29 7.01 -31.25
C ASP A 351 21.42 6.19 -31.89
N PRO A 352 21.11 5.26 -32.87
CA PRO A 352 22.12 4.37 -33.46
C PRO A 352 23.24 5.11 -34.19
N ARG A 353 22.99 6.32 -34.66
CA ARG A 353 23.98 7.19 -35.29
C ARG A 353 24.86 7.93 -34.30
N ARG A 354 24.52 7.91 -33.02
CA ARG A 354 25.23 8.59 -31.91
C ARG A 354 25.37 10.10 -32.12
N VAL A 355 24.29 10.71 -32.57
CA VAL A 355 24.23 12.16 -32.81
C VAL A 355 23.80 12.93 -31.57
N GLY A 356 23.52 12.24 -30.47
CA GLY A 356 23.06 12.83 -29.24
C GLY A 356 21.59 13.23 -29.25
N SER A 357 20.78 12.55 -30.09
CA SER A 357 19.36 12.80 -30.22
C SER A 357 18.62 11.49 -30.48
N ILE A 358 17.52 11.28 -29.76
CA ILE A 358 16.59 10.18 -30.05
C ILE A 358 15.88 10.50 -31.36
N GLU A 359 15.96 9.57 -32.35
CA GLU A 359 15.42 9.77 -33.69
C GLU A 359 14.56 8.59 -34.16
N GLU A 360 14.88 7.38 -33.71
CA GLU A 360 14.15 6.18 -34.14
C GLU A 360 12.78 6.09 -33.43
N PRO A 361 11.82 5.32 -33.96
CA PRO A 361 10.50 5.16 -33.34
C PRO A 361 10.60 4.76 -31.85
N HIS A 362 9.86 5.45 -31.00
CA HIS A 362 9.91 5.25 -29.55
C HIS A 362 8.56 5.48 -28.89
N HIS A 363 8.21 4.55 -28.01
CA HIS A 363 6.99 4.59 -27.19
C HIS A 363 7.16 5.49 -25.97
N ASN A 364 6.04 6.01 -25.46
CA ASN A 364 6.04 6.97 -24.35
C ASN A 364 4.73 6.96 -23.58
N THR A 365 4.66 7.80 -22.53
CA THR A 365 3.51 7.96 -21.64
C THR A 365 2.22 8.45 -22.30
N TYR A 366 2.27 8.92 -23.54
CA TYR A 366 1.06 9.30 -24.30
C TYR A 366 0.43 8.11 -25.06
N ASP A 367 0.99 6.91 -24.90
CA ASP A 367 0.56 5.67 -25.58
C ASP A 367 0.54 5.78 -27.12
N ILE A 368 1.49 6.55 -27.65
CA ILE A 368 1.72 6.69 -29.10
C ILE A 368 3.20 6.58 -29.42
N GLU A 369 3.51 6.13 -30.62
CA GLU A 369 4.86 6.15 -31.12
C GLU A 369 5.22 7.57 -31.61
N PHE A 370 6.35 8.10 -31.11
CA PHE A 370 7.00 9.25 -31.71
C PHE A 370 8.09 8.78 -32.65
N TRP A 371 8.36 9.56 -33.66
CA TRP A 371 9.41 9.32 -34.62
C TRP A 371 10.09 10.63 -34.99
N GLY A 372 11.42 10.64 -34.92
CA GLY A 372 12.24 11.85 -35.09
C GLY A 372 12.46 12.56 -33.73
N PRO A 373 13.32 13.57 -33.73
CA PRO A 373 13.67 14.31 -32.52
C PRO A 373 12.47 15.01 -31.92
N ASP A 374 12.30 14.87 -30.61
CA ASP A 374 11.30 15.62 -29.84
C ASP A 374 11.88 16.13 -28.52
N GLY A 375 11.26 17.18 -27.95
CA GLY A 375 11.78 17.84 -26.76
C GLY A 375 11.62 17.01 -25.48
N MET A 376 10.57 16.18 -25.36
CA MET A 376 10.31 15.39 -24.18
C MET A 376 11.35 14.27 -24.02
N HIS A 377 11.48 13.40 -25.02
CA HIS A 377 12.39 12.25 -24.92
C HIS A 377 13.87 12.67 -24.94
N ASN A 378 14.24 13.71 -25.70
CA ASN A 378 15.60 14.23 -25.63
C ASN A 378 15.93 14.84 -24.25
N SER A 379 14.94 15.40 -23.54
CA SER A 379 15.16 15.83 -22.14
C SER A 379 15.44 14.64 -21.23
N PHE A 380 14.72 13.52 -21.35
CA PHE A 380 15.01 12.28 -20.62
C PHE A 380 16.37 11.68 -21.03
N TYR A 381 16.69 11.71 -22.32
CA TYR A 381 17.97 11.18 -22.82
C TYR A 381 19.16 11.95 -22.25
N TYR A 382 19.13 13.28 -22.28
CA TYR A 382 20.19 14.10 -21.67
C TYR A 382 20.24 13.97 -20.16
N GLY A 383 19.07 13.82 -19.52
CA GLY A 383 19.00 13.53 -18.09
C GLY A 383 19.65 12.21 -17.73
N ALA A 384 19.38 11.15 -18.51
CA ALA A 384 19.97 9.82 -18.32
C ALA A 384 21.50 9.82 -18.56
N LEU A 385 21.95 10.46 -19.65
CA LEU A 385 23.38 10.63 -19.95
C LEU A 385 24.09 11.40 -18.81
N SER A 386 23.52 12.51 -18.36
CA SER A 386 24.08 13.30 -17.24
C SER A 386 24.14 12.51 -15.96
N ALA A 387 23.09 11.78 -15.62
CA ALA A 387 23.04 10.91 -14.45
C ALA A 387 24.13 9.81 -14.52
N PHE A 388 24.27 9.18 -15.69
CA PHE A 388 25.27 8.14 -15.91
C PHE A 388 26.70 8.68 -15.81
N ILE A 389 26.97 9.85 -16.39
CA ILE A 389 28.30 10.52 -16.27
C ILE A 389 28.63 10.72 -14.78
N ARG A 390 27.71 11.28 -13.98
CA ARG A 390 27.92 11.51 -12.56
C ARG A 390 28.17 10.24 -11.76
N MET A 391 27.45 9.17 -12.07
CA MET A 391 27.71 7.85 -11.46
C MET A 391 29.05 7.29 -11.86
N SER A 392 29.46 7.45 -13.13
CA SER A 392 30.76 6.98 -13.64
C SER A 392 31.96 7.77 -13.09
N GLU A 393 31.80 9.09 -12.90
CA GLU A 393 32.83 9.93 -12.30
C GLU A 393 33.13 9.58 -10.84
N PHE A 394 32.10 9.06 -10.14
CA PHE A 394 32.23 8.66 -8.75
C PHE A 394 32.89 7.28 -8.58
N LEU A 395 32.59 6.33 -9.46
CA LEU A 395 33.09 4.94 -9.42
C LEU A 395 34.48 4.80 -10.02
#